data_9984f8021005162f3d4d1812373dfbd5
#
_entry.id   9984f8021005162f3d4d1812373dfbd5
#
_cell.length_a   1.000
_cell.length_b   1.000
_cell.length_c   1.000
_cell.angle_alpha   90.00
_cell.angle_beta   90.00
_cell.angle_gamma   90.00
#
_symmetry.space_group_name_H-M   'P 1'
#
loop_
_entity.id
_entity.type
_entity.pdbx_description
1 polymer ?
#
loop_
_entity_poly.entity_id
_entity_poly.type
_entity_poly.pdbx_seq_one_letter_code
_entity_poly.pdbx_strand_id
1 'polypeptide(L)'
;MKITLLLTAGLERPAGLRYFPLAKELARLGNEVRVLALHPNLGSCAARRTQIEGVDVHYVGQMHAPKPEGDSGRFGPWQLTRVVFASTLGMLREVAKDPGDVLHLGKAQPINGSAALLGGKLLRSTPLYLDCDDYEARANAFSAEWQRKIFAAFEDNLPRFAEGITVNTTFLRERYIDMGYPARRIVHVPNGIDADRFRALKDTQADRIRARLAVDNQRVVAYVGSLTFVNHRVDLLLDAFALVAAECSDVVLVLVGAGADAQELRVRAERLGLADRVIFVGYVPPSISPYYLKIAHVSVDPVDDDAVARARSPLKIFESMAVGTPVVAGDVGDRREILADGRAGLLVAPGDCKALACGILELLKDEDKRVSMAEMALGASEKYYWHVLVKEFVKVYNLP
;
A
#
# COMPACT_ATOMS: atom_id res chain seq x y z
N MET A 1 2.79 25.84 -9.06
CA MET A 1 1.43 25.38 -9.26
C MET A 1 0.82 24.99 -7.92
N LYS A 2 -0.45 25.25 -7.70
CA LYS A 2 -1.17 24.83 -6.49
C LYS A 2 -1.88 23.51 -6.75
N ILE A 3 -1.45 22.42 -6.09
CA ILE A 3 -1.98 21.07 -6.28
C ILE A 3 -2.82 20.69 -5.06
N THR A 4 -4.08 20.33 -5.28
CA THR A 4 -4.92 19.78 -4.20
C THR A 4 -5.12 18.27 -4.40
N LEU A 5 -4.57 17.47 -3.48
CA LEU A 5 -4.76 16.02 -3.45
C LEU A 5 -6.00 15.67 -2.63
N LEU A 6 -6.89 14.82 -3.15
CA LEU A 6 -8.11 14.37 -2.49
C LEU A 6 -8.00 12.92 -2.08
N LEU A 7 -7.88 12.65 -0.77
CA LEU A 7 -7.68 11.31 -0.22
C LEU A 7 -8.87 10.88 0.65
N THR A 8 -9.33 9.66 0.49
CA THR A 8 -10.38 9.04 1.31
C THR A 8 -9.83 8.22 2.47
N ALA A 9 -8.51 8.29 2.71
CA ALA A 9 -7.81 7.60 3.79
C ALA A 9 -6.93 8.57 4.59
N GLY A 10 -6.59 8.18 5.82
CA GLY A 10 -5.60 8.87 6.64
C GLY A 10 -4.17 8.64 6.14
N LEU A 11 -3.27 9.55 6.48
CA LEU A 11 -1.87 9.54 5.99
C LEU A 11 -1.06 8.32 6.44
N GLU A 12 -1.39 7.73 7.59
CA GLU A 12 -0.72 6.52 8.13
C GLU A 12 -1.33 5.20 7.60
N ARG A 13 -2.34 5.28 6.72
CA ARG A 13 -2.93 4.10 6.09
C ARG A 13 -2.17 3.75 4.80
N PRO A 14 -2.31 2.52 4.26
CA PRO A 14 -1.58 2.11 3.05
C PRO A 14 -1.67 3.10 1.90
N ALA A 15 -2.85 3.66 1.63
CA ALA A 15 -3.00 4.73 0.63
C ALA A 15 -2.21 5.99 0.99
N GLY A 16 -2.22 6.40 2.26
CA GLY A 16 -1.41 7.52 2.74
C GLY A 16 0.09 7.31 2.55
N LEU A 17 0.57 6.06 2.64
CA LEU A 17 1.98 5.71 2.40
C LEU A 17 2.41 5.85 0.92
N ARG A 18 1.46 5.92 -0.01
CA ARG A 18 1.71 6.32 -1.40
C ARG A 18 1.64 7.83 -1.56
N TYR A 19 0.54 8.44 -1.11
CA TYR A 19 0.22 9.82 -1.46
C TYR A 19 0.95 10.87 -0.64
N PHE A 20 1.24 10.60 0.63
CA PHE A 20 1.92 11.62 1.45
C PHE A 20 3.40 11.81 1.08
N PRO A 21 4.22 10.77 0.87
CA PRO A 21 5.56 10.93 0.30
C PRO A 21 5.56 11.61 -1.06
N LEU A 22 4.62 11.26 -1.94
CA LEU A 22 4.43 11.94 -3.22
C LEU A 22 4.14 13.43 -3.03
N ALA A 23 3.23 13.79 -2.10
CA ALA A 23 2.91 15.18 -1.79
C ALA A 23 4.13 15.96 -1.29
N LYS A 24 4.98 15.35 -0.46
CA LYS A 24 6.24 15.93 0.00
C LYS A 24 7.18 16.23 -1.18
N GLU A 25 7.35 15.28 -2.07
CA GLU A 25 8.24 15.48 -3.24
C GLU A 25 7.68 16.53 -4.21
N LEU A 26 6.35 16.57 -4.43
CA LEU A 26 5.71 17.65 -5.20
C LEU A 26 5.97 19.03 -4.57
N ALA A 27 5.91 19.13 -3.24
CA ALA A 27 6.25 20.37 -2.53
C ALA A 27 7.75 20.73 -2.66
N ARG A 28 8.65 19.74 -2.57
CA ARG A 28 10.09 19.92 -2.79
C ARG A 28 10.42 20.41 -4.23
N LEU A 29 9.59 20.10 -5.20
CA LEU A 29 9.67 20.63 -6.57
C LEU A 29 9.15 22.07 -6.71
N GLY A 30 8.80 22.74 -5.60
CA GLY A 30 8.37 24.15 -5.58
C GLY A 30 6.87 24.34 -5.83
N ASN A 31 6.04 23.31 -5.71
CA ASN A 31 4.59 23.43 -5.77
C ASN A 31 4.00 23.77 -4.39
N GLU A 32 2.90 24.50 -4.37
CA GLU A 32 2.04 24.62 -3.19
C GLU A 32 1.14 23.38 -3.14
N VAL A 33 1.36 22.48 -2.17
CA VAL A 33 0.64 21.22 -2.10
C VAL A 33 -0.28 21.20 -0.90
N ARG A 34 -1.54 20.91 -1.14
CA ARG A 34 -2.57 20.71 -0.13
C ARG A 34 -3.17 19.31 -0.23
N VAL A 35 -3.31 18.64 0.90
CA VAL A 35 -3.95 17.33 1.01
C VAL A 35 -5.27 17.48 1.78
N LEU A 36 -6.40 17.22 1.13
CA LEU A 36 -7.69 17.05 1.77
C LEU A 36 -7.92 15.56 2.03
N ALA A 37 -7.88 15.16 3.30
CA ALA A 37 -7.93 13.75 3.69
C ALA A 37 -9.08 13.46 4.67
N LEU A 38 -9.40 12.18 4.84
CA LEU A 38 -10.27 11.71 5.91
C LEU A 38 -9.46 11.17 7.08
N HIS A 39 -9.86 11.49 8.30
CA HIS A 39 -9.15 11.04 9.50
C HIS A 39 -9.76 9.73 10.03
N PRO A 40 -8.95 8.73 10.43
CA PRO A 40 -9.47 7.47 10.99
C PRO A 40 -10.35 7.68 12.25
N ASN A 41 -9.97 8.64 13.11
CA ASN A 41 -10.68 8.98 14.34
C ASN A 41 -10.77 10.52 14.44
N LEU A 42 -11.67 11.14 13.68
CA LEU A 42 -11.76 12.60 13.59
C LEU A 42 -12.04 13.29 14.93
N GLY A 43 -12.74 12.61 15.84
CA GLY A 43 -13.04 13.11 17.19
C GLY A 43 -11.83 13.26 18.11
N SER A 44 -10.78 12.47 17.89
CA SER A 44 -9.51 12.53 18.63
C SER A 44 -8.41 13.30 17.88
N CYS A 45 -8.72 13.87 16.71
CA CYS A 45 -7.77 14.64 15.93
C CYS A 45 -7.42 15.95 16.62
N ALA A 46 -6.17 16.11 17.06
CA ALA A 46 -5.71 17.29 17.78
C ALA A 46 -5.80 18.59 16.96
N ALA A 47 -5.53 18.50 15.66
CA ALA A 47 -5.63 19.62 14.73
C ALA A 47 -6.16 19.13 13.38
N ARG A 48 -7.26 19.73 12.92
CA ARG A 48 -7.83 19.40 11.59
C ARG A 48 -7.03 19.96 10.43
N ARG A 49 -6.25 21.01 10.67
CA ARG A 49 -5.31 21.59 9.71
C ARG A 49 -3.92 21.62 10.35
N THR A 50 -2.95 21.17 9.59
CA THR A 50 -1.55 21.18 10.00
C THR A 50 -0.67 21.25 8.77
N GLN A 51 0.51 21.84 8.93
CA GLN A 51 1.55 21.79 7.92
C GLN A 51 2.57 20.73 8.33
N ILE A 52 2.80 19.77 7.46
CA ILE A 52 3.74 18.66 7.69
C ILE A 52 4.70 18.62 6.51
N GLU A 53 5.99 18.83 6.75
CA GLU A 53 7.05 18.77 5.73
C GLU A 53 6.74 19.57 4.45
N GLY A 54 6.20 20.78 4.61
CA GLY A 54 5.86 21.67 3.50
C GLY A 54 4.50 21.39 2.82
N VAL A 55 3.76 20.39 3.27
CA VAL A 55 2.43 20.04 2.77
C VAL A 55 1.35 20.55 3.73
N ASP A 56 0.35 21.28 3.22
CA ASP A 56 -0.84 21.70 3.98
C ASP A 56 -1.83 20.53 4.04
N VAL A 57 -1.98 19.91 5.21
CA VAL A 57 -2.86 18.77 5.45
C VAL A 57 -4.13 19.24 6.14
N HIS A 58 -5.30 18.95 5.53
CA HIS A 58 -6.59 19.25 6.11
C HIS A 58 -7.49 18.00 6.19
N TYR A 59 -7.83 17.59 7.40
CA TYR A 59 -8.79 16.51 7.64
C TYR A 59 -10.22 17.04 7.55
N VAL A 60 -10.89 16.76 6.44
CA VAL A 60 -12.21 17.30 6.09
C VAL A 60 -13.38 16.45 6.58
N GLY A 61 -13.13 15.23 7.04
CA GLY A 61 -14.17 14.31 7.48
C GLY A 61 -13.64 13.06 8.18
N GLN A 62 -14.56 12.27 8.71
CA GLN A 62 -14.32 10.96 9.31
C GLN A 62 -14.14 9.92 8.21
N MET A 63 -13.13 9.06 8.33
CA MET A 63 -12.95 7.91 7.46
C MET A 63 -14.07 6.87 7.71
N HIS A 64 -14.51 6.19 6.67
CA HIS A 64 -15.56 5.16 6.73
C HIS A 64 -15.16 3.89 7.49
N ALA A 65 -13.85 3.65 7.66
CA ALA A 65 -13.30 2.56 8.48
C ALA A 65 -12.42 3.17 9.59
N PRO A 66 -12.93 3.29 10.83
CA PRO A 66 -12.15 3.82 11.94
C PRO A 66 -10.97 2.89 12.28
N LYS A 67 -9.94 3.45 12.90
CA LYS A 67 -8.84 2.65 13.46
C LYS A 67 -9.36 1.96 14.71
N PRO A 68 -9.19 0.65 14.89
CA PRO A 68 -9.58 -0.02 16.12
C PRO A 68 -8.59 0.37 17.23
N GLU A 69 -8.99 1.30 18.07
CA GLU A 69 -8.45 1.46 19.40
C GLU A 69 -9.48 0.85 20.36
N GLY A 70 -9.25 -0.43 20.70
CA GLY A 70 -9.96 -1.09 21.80
C GLY A 70 -11.22 -1.87 21.43
N ASP A 71 -12.15 -1.41 20.72
CA ASP A 71 -13.35 -2.17 20.32
C ASP A 71 -13.58 -2.08 18.82
N SER A 72 -13.86 -3.19 18.18
CA SER A 72 -13.99 -3.33 16.71
C SER A 72 -15.21 -2.58 16.17
N GLY A 73 -15.18 -1.25 16.27
CA GLY A 73 -16.25 -0.37 15.87
C GLY A 73 -16.40 -0.30 14.36
N ARG A 74 -17.03 -1.30 13.73
CA ARG A 74 -17.65 -1.10 12.43
C ARG A 74 -18.85 -0.17 12.61
N PHE A 75 -18.91 0.89 11.82
CA PHE A 75 -20.11 1.72 11.79
C PHE A 75 -21.34 0.89 11.39
N GLY A 76 -22.44 1.04 12.13
CA GLY A 76 -23.71 0.53 11.68
C GLY A 76 -24.15 1.22 10.36
N PRO A 77 -25.10 0.64 9.59
CA PRO A 77 -25.47 1.16 8.26
C PRO A 77 -25.84 2.64 8.26
N TRP A 78 -26.60 3.10 9.23
CA TRP A 78 -27.00 4.52 9.36
C TRP A 78 -25.82 5.43 9.72
N GLN A 79 -24.95 5.00 10.60
CA GLN A 79 -23.74 5.74 10.94
C GLN A 79 -22.81 5.86 9.73
N LEU A 80 -22.62 4.75 8.99
CA LEU A 80 -21.82 4.74 7.77
C LEU A 80 -22.37 5.72 6.73
N THR A 81 -23.70 5.73 6.49
CA THR A 81 -24.34 6.66 5.57
C THR A 81 -24.11 8.12 5.99
N ARG A 82 -24.28 8.43 7.28
CA ARG A 82 -24.01 9.78 7.81
C ARG A 82 -22.54 10.17 7.65
N VAL A 83 -21.60 9.27 7.95
CA VAL A 83 -20.17 9.51 7.80
C VAL A 83 -19.81 9.77 6.34
N VAL A 84 -20.26 8.94 5.41
CA VAL A 84 -20.01 9.11 3.97
C VAL A 84 -20.58 10.44 3.47
N PHE A 85 -21.84 10.76 3.81
CA PHE A 85 -22.46 12.02 3.42
C PHE A 85 -21.74 13.25 3.99
N ALA A 86 -21.45 13.25 5.30
CA ALA A 86 -20.76 14.34 5.97
C ALA A 86 -19.35 14.56 5.42
N SER A 87 -18.63 13.48 5.15
CA SER A 87 -17.27 13.53 4.61
C SER A 87 -17.25 13.99 3.15
N THR A 88 -18.23 13.56 2.34
CA THR A 88 -18.42 14.07 0.97
C THR A 88 -18.71 15.56 0.99
N LEU A 89 -19.63 16.02 1.84
CA LEU A 89 -19.97 17.43 1.96
C LEU A 89 -18.81 18.27 2.49
N GLY A 90 -18.04 17.73 3.45
CA GLY A 90 -16.83 18.38 3.98
C GLY A 90 -15.78 18.59 2.89
N MET A 91 -15.49 17.55 2.13
CA MET A 91 -14.54 17.62 1.01
C MET A 91 -15.03 18.54 -0.11
N LEU A 92 -16.32 18.43 -0.48
CA LEU A 92 -16.94 19.28 -1.48
C LEU A 92 -16.84 20.78 -1.11
N ARG A 93 -17.11 21.15 0.14
CA ARG A 93 -17.01 22.54 0.62
C ARG A 93 -15.61 23.11 0.48
N GLU A 94 -14.60 22.34 0.86
CA GLU A 94 -13.19 22.80 0.76
C GLU A 94 -12.75 22.91 -0.70
N VAL A 95 -13.14 21.96 -1.55
CA VAL A 95 -12.87 22.01 -3.01
C VAL A 95 -13.60 23.18 -3.66
N ALA A 96 -14.89 23.39 -3.37
CA ALA A 96 -15.66 24.50 -3.93
C ALA A 96 -15.13 25.88 -3.48
N LYS A 97 -14.59 25.98 -2.26
CA LYS A 97 -13.97 27.18 -1.74
C LYS A 97 -12.67 27.53 -2.46
N ASP A 98 -11.80 26.55 -2.60
CA ASP A 98 -10.47 26.70 -3.21
C ASP A 98 -9.98 25.33 -3.72
N PRO A 99 -10.11 25.04 -5.02
CA PRO A 99 -9.63 23.76 -5.60
C PRO A 99 -8.12 23.75 -5.87
N GLY A 100 -7.45 24.89 -5.84
CA GLY A 100 -6.09 25.07 -6.41
C GLY A 100 -6.10 25.20 -7.94
N ASP A 101 -4.93 25.08 -8.55
CA ASP A 101 -4.75 25.10 -10.01
C ASP A 101 -5.16 23.75 -10.62
N VAL A 102 -4.95 22.66 -9.89
CA VAL A 102 -5.31 21.30 -10.28
C VAL A 102 -5.86 20.51 -9.10
N LEU A 103 -6.80 19.62 -9.38
CA LEU A 103 -7.26 18.57 -8.46
C LEU A 103 -6.66 17.23 -8.86
N HIS A 104 -6.05 16.53 -7.92
CA HIS A 104 -5.56 15.17 -8.13
C HIS A 104 -6.19 14.21 -7.12
N LEU A 105 -6.96 13.26 -7.60
CA LEU A 105 -7.62 12.27 -6.76
C LEU A 105 -6.71 11.07 -6.53
N GLY A 106 -6.50 10.73 -5.27
CA GLY A 106 -5.98 9.42 -4.91
C GLY A 106 -7.13 8.43 -4.85
N LYS A 107 -7.19 7.53 -5.82
CA LYS A 107 -8.23 6.53 -6.04
C LYS A 107 -9.57 7.10 -6.55
N ALA A 108 -10.20 6.34 -7.43
CA ALA A 108 -11.51 6.69 -8.01
C ALA A 108 -12.65 6.24 -7.09
N GLN A 109 -12.91 6.98 -6.01
CA GLN A 109 -13.92 6.59 -5.02
C GLN A 109 -15.09 7.56 -4.97
N PRO A 110 -16.29 7.16 -4.44
CA PRO A 110 -17.48 8.00 -4.45
C PRO A 110 -17.31 9.34 -3.72
N ILE A 111 -16.63 9.38 -2.58
CA ILE A 111 -16.48 10.57 -1.73
C ILE A 111 -15.65 11.64 -2.45
N ASN A 112 -14.42 11.33 -2.82
CA ASN A 112 -13.53 12.29 -3.47
C ASN A 112 -13.93 12.55 -4.92
N GLY A 113 -14.43 11.54 -5.65
CA GLY A 113 -14.93 11.68 -7.01
C GLY A 113 -16.13 12.65 -7.09
N SER A 114 -17.10 12.50 -6.20
CA SER A 114 -18.24 13.43 -6.14
C SER A 114 -17.79 14.86 -5.79
N ALA A 115 -16.90 15.02 -4.81
CA ALA A 115 -16.38 16.33 -4.42
C ALA A 115 -15.61 17.01 -5.57
N ALA A 116 -14.79 16.23 -6.30
CA ALA A 116 -14.03 16.75 -7.42
C ALA A 116 -14.90 17.12 -8.62
N LEU A 117 -15.87 16.27 -8.98
CA LEU A 117 -16.76 16.55 -10.11
C LEU A 117 -17.65 17.77 -9.84
N LEU A 118 -18.33 17.80 -8.68
CA LEU A 118 -19.25 18.88 -8.35
C LEU A 118 -18.52 20.17 -7.96
N GLY A 119 -17.61 20.10 -6.99
CA GLY A 119 -16.92 21.27 -6.46
C GLY A 119 -15.82 21.80 -7.37
N GLY A 120 -15.04 20.89 -7.96
CA GLY A 120 -13.90 21.24 -8.81
C GLY A 120 -14.30 21.47 -10.27
N LYS A 121 -14.74 20.44 -10.95
CA LYS A 121 -14.98 20.51 -12.40
C LYS A 121 -16.20 21.34 -12.77
N LEU A 122 -17.34 21.09 -12.11
CA LEU A 122 -18.58 21.78 -12.45
C LEU A 122 -18.63 23.24 -11.94
N LEU A 123 -18.29 23.48 -10.67
CA LEU A 123 -18.40 24.83 -10.08
C LEU A 123 -17.17 25.72 -10.36
N ARG A 124 -15.99 25.16 -10.54
CA ARG A 124 -14.73 25.91 -10.65
C ARG A 124 -13.97 25.69 -11.95
N SER A 125 -14.43 24.76 -12.83
CA SER A 125 -13.75 24.41 -14.09
C SER A 125 -12.27 24.01 -13.90
N THR A 126 -11.93 23.42 -12.73
CA THR A 126 -10.57 23.05 -12.38
C THR A 126 -10.19 21.76 -13.08
N PRO A 127 -8.98 21.67 -13.70
CA PRO A 127 -8.44 20.43 -14.25
C PRO A 127 -8.41 19.31 -13.22
N LEU A 128 -8.89 18.12 -13.63
CA LEU A 128 -8.97 16.94 -12.78
C LEU A 128 -7.97 15.89 -13.26
N TYR A 129 -7.20 15.34 -12.33
CA TYR A 129 -6.29 14.21 -12.53
C TYR A 129 -6.65 13.10 -11.55
N LEU A 130 -6.31 11.86 -11.90
CA LEU A 130 -6.69 10.70 -11.10
C LEU A 130 -5.52 9.72 -11.00
N ASP A 131 -5.21 9.26 -9.79
CA ASP A 131 -4.31 8.14 -9.57
C ASP A 131 -5.11 6.85 -9.34
N CYS A 132 -4.88 5.86 -10.21
CA CYS A 132 -5.52 4.55 -10.17
C CYS A 132 -4.50 3.52 -9.65
N ASP A 133 -4.50 3.29 -8.34
CA ASP A 133 -3.47 2.48 -7.67
C ASP A 133 -3.97 1.12 -7.16
N ASP A 134 -5.22 0.77 -7.46
CA ASP A 134 -5.82 -0.51 -7.08
C ASP A 134 -7.01 -0.85 -8.00
N TYR A 135 -7.50 -2.09 -7.95
CA TYR A 135 -8.78 -2.49 -8.54
C TYR A 135 -9.87 -2.39 -7.46
N GLU A 136 -10.30 -1.17 -7.15
CA GLU A 136 -11.13 -0.81 -6.00
C GLU A 136 -12.38 -1.66 -5.85
N ALA A 137 -13.13 -1.86 -6.93
CA ALA A 137 -14.38 -2.61 -6.91
C ALA A 137 -14.21 -4.11 -6.62
N ARG A 138 -12.99 -4.66 -6.81
CA ARG A 138 -12.67 -6.06 -6.54
C ARG A 138 -11.79 -6.25 -5.31
N ALA A 139 -10.92 -5.29 -5.00
CA ALA A 139 -9.99 -5.38 -3.87
C ALA A 139 -10.66 -5.15 -2.51
N ASN A 140 -11.77 -4.39 -2.47
CA ASN A 140 -12.46 -4.06 -1.23
C ASN A 140 -13.57 -5.06 -0.89
N ALA A 141 -13.72 -5.33 0.41
CA ALA A 141 -14.85 -6.10 0.93
C ALA A 141 -16.07 -5.18 1.16
N PHE A 142 -17.15 -5.42 0.45
CA PHE A 142 -18.41 -4.69 0.57
C PHE A 142 -19.45 -5.51 1.32
N SER A 143 -20.27 -4.87 2.15
CA SER A 143 -21.37 -5.52 2.86
C SER A 143 -22.59 -5.79 1.96
N ALA A 144 -22.68 -5.12 0.79
CA ALA A 144 -23.76 -5.27 -0.16
C ALA A 144 -23.29 -5.03 -1.60
N GLU A 145 -23.88 -5.75 -2.55
CA GLU A 145 -23.53 -5.70 -3.97
C GLU A 145 -23.76 -4.30 -4.61
N TRP A 146 -24.75 -3.55 -4.13
CA TRP A 146 -24.98 -2.18 -4.62
C TRP A 146 -23.81 -1.23 -4.29
N GLN A 147 -23.12 -1.42 -3.15
CA GLN A 147 -21.92 -0.66 -2.79
C GLN A 147 -20.79 -0.94 -3.78
N ARG A 148 -20.55 -2.22 -4.08
CA ARG A 148 -19.56 -2.63 -5.08
C ARG A 148 -19.86 -2.01 -6.45
N LYS A 149 -21.15 -2.02 -6.87
CA LYS A 149 -21.56 -1.42 -8.14
C LYS A 149 -21.32 0.10 -8.18
N ILE A 150 -21.54 0.80 -7.08
CA ILE A 150 -21.24 2.24 -6.99
C ILE A 150 -19.72 2.49 -7.13
N PHE A 151 -18.90 1.73 -6.41
CA PHE A 151 -17.45 1.84 -6.52
C PHE A 151 -16.98 1.53 -7.95
N ALA A 152 -17.47 0.45 -8.57
CA ALA A 152 -17.18 0.13 -9.96
C ALA A 152 -17.59 1.25 -10.91
N ALA A 153 -18.78 1.86 -10.72
CA ALA A 153 -19.23 2.96 -11.55
C ALA A 153 -18.32 4.20 -11.46
N PHE A 154 -17.79 4.52 -10.27
CA PHE A 154 -16.80 5.59 -10.13
C PHE A 154 -15.46 5.21 -10.75
N GLU A 155 -14.95 4.01 -10.47
CA GLU A 155 -13.70 3.49 -11.01
C GLU A 155 -13.69 3.46 -12.54
N ASP A 156 -14.78 3.02 -13.16
CA ASP A 156 -14.89 2.85 -14.60
C ASP A 156 -15.18 4.16 -15.36
N ASN A 157 -15.85 5.13 -14.72
CA ASN A 157 -16.29 6.33 -15.43
C ASN A 157 -15.54 7.61 -15.05
N LEU A 158 -15.01 7.69 -13.82
CA LEU A 158 -14.32 8.92 -13.38
C LEU A 158 -13.10 9.28 -14.26
N PRO A 159 -12.32 8.33 -14.81
CA PRO A 159 -11.24 8.63 -15.73
C PRO A 159 -11.67 9.45 -16.95
N ARG A 160 -12.91 9.29 -17.45
CA ARG A 160 -13.43 10.05 -18.61
C ARG A 160 -13.52 11.56 -18.36
N PHE A 161 -13.55 11.98 -17.10
CA PHE A 161 -13.58 13.38 -16.71
C PHE A 161 -12.20 13.94 -16.37
N ALA A 162 -11.18 13.08 -16.30
CA ALA A 162 -9.81 13.46 -15.99
C ALA A 162 -9.05 13.90 -17.25
N GLU A 163 -8.20 14.92 -17.11
CA GLU A 163 -7.28 15.35 -18.16
C GLU A 163 -6.13 14.34 -18.38
N GLY A 164 -5.74 13.64 -17.32
CA GLY A 164 -4.78 12.56 -17.33
C GLY A 164 -4.94 11.66 -16.11
N ILE A 165 -4.43 10.42 -16.22
CA ILE A 165 -4.41 9.47 -15.11
C ILE A 165 -3.01 8.92 -14.88
N THR A 166 -2.69 8.63 -13.63
CA THR A 166 -1.56 7.78 -13.28
C THR A 166 -2.06 6.39 -12.90
N VAL A 167 -1.28 5.38 -13.24
CA VAL A 167 -1.55 3.98 -12.87
C VAL A 167 -0.29 3.39 -12.26
N ASN A 168 -0.44 2.48 -11.30
CA ASN A 168 0.72 1.89 -10.62
C ASN A 168 1.12 0.51 -11.16
N THR A 169 0.38 -0.05 -12.12
CA THR A 169 0.70 -1.34 -12.76
C THR A 169 0.39 -1.31 -14.25
N THR A 170 1.11 -2.15 -15.00
CA THR A 170 0.85 -2.43 -16.42
C THR A 170 -0.57 -2.98 -16.62
N PHE A 171 -1.04 -3.85 -15.72
CA PHE A 171 -2.40 -4.38 -15.78
C PHE A 171 -3.47 -3.28 -15.75
N LEU A 172 -3.36 -2.29 -14.86
CA LEU A 172 -4.31 -1.18 -14.80
C LEU A 172 -4.18 -0.28 -16.04
N ARG A 173 -2.98 -0.07 -16.55
CA ARG A 173 -2.76 0.67 -17.80
C ARG A 173 -3.52 0.02 -18.96
N GLU A 174 -3.33 -1.27 -19.17
CA GLU A 174 -4.01 -2.03 -20.22
C GLU A 174 -5.52 -1.99 -20.04
N ARG A 175 -6.01 -2.24 -18.82
CA ARG A 175 -7.43 -2.17 -18.50
C ARG A 175 -8.07 -0.84 -18.91
N TYR A 176 -7.46 0.31 -18.61
CA TYR A 176 -8.01 1.60 -18.99
C TYR A 176 -7.92 1.86 -20.50
N ILE A 177 -6.90 1.36 -21.17
CA ILE A 177 -6.80 1.41 -22.63
C ILE A 177 -7.94 0.58 -23.26
N ASP A 178 -8.18 -0.63 -22.79
CA ASP A 178 -9.26 -1.52 -23.26
C ASP A 178 -10.66 -0.91 -23.02
N MET A 179 -10.81 -0.10 -21.98
CA MET A 179 -12.02 0.68 -21.72
C MET A 179 -12.13 1.95 -22.58
N GLY A 180 -11.19 2.18 -23.49
CA GLY A 180 -11.20 3.31 -24.44
C GLY A 180 -10.58 4.60 -23.90
N TYR A 181 -9.88 4.58 -22.75
CA TYR A 181 -9.15 5.76 -22.29
C TYR A 181 -7.85 5.93 -23.12
N PRO A 182 -7.54 7.16 -23.58
CA PRO A 182 -6.40 7.37 -24.46
C PRO A 182 -5.06 7.02 -23.82
N ALA A 183 -4.31 6.10 -24.40
CA ALA A 183 -3.02 5.65 -23.88
C ALA A 183 -2.01 6.81 -23.64
N ARG A 184 -2.07 7.88 -24.47
CA ARG A 184 -1.22 9.08 -24.30
C ARG A 184 -1.54 9.90 -23.03
N ARG A 185 -2.68 9.67 -22.42
CA ARG A 185 -3.11 10.33 -21.16
C ARG A 185 -2.88 9.46 -19.92
N ILE A 186 -2.16 8.35 -20.05
CA ILE A 186 -1.83 7.44 -18.96
C ILE A 186 -0.34 7.50 -18.67
N VAL A 187 0.03 7.81 -17.44
CA VAL A 187 1.41 7.74 -16.96
C VAL A 187 1.55 6.57 -15.98
N HIS A 188 2.48 5.66 -16.24
CA HIS A 188 2.77 4.53 -15.34
C HIS A 188 3.73 4.97 -14.23
N VAL A 189 3.30 4.92 -12.98
CA VAL A 189 4.09 5.27 -11.80
C VAL A 189 3.86 4.22 -10.71
N PRO A 190 4.76 3.26 -10.56
CA PRO A 190 4.63 2.22 -9.54
C PRO A 190 4.58 2.81 -8.13
N ASN A 191 4.35 1.99 -7.12
CA ASN A 191 4.53 2.41 -5.73
C ASN A 191 5.99 2.76 -5.47
N GLY A 192 6.21 3.67 -4.51
CA GLY A 192 7.51 4.22 -4.21
C GLY A 192 7.90 4.09 -2.74
N ILE A 193 9.18 4.31 -2.50
CA ILE A 193 9.83 4.28 -1.19
C ILE A 193 9.94 5.71 -0.66
N ASP A 194 9.47 5.93 0.58
CA ASP A 194 9.69 7.19 1.29
C ASP A 194 11.10 7.20 1.88
N ALA A 195 12.00 7.96 1.25
CA ALA A 195 13.40 8.05 1.67
C ALA A 195 13.57 8.46 3.14
N ASP A 196 12.70 9.31 3.66
CA ASP A 196 12.79 9.80 5.03
C ASP A 196 12.56 8.68 6.06
N ARG A 197 11.74 7.68 5.71
CA ARG A 197 11.50 6.50 6.55
C ARG A 197 12.68 5.52 6.58
N PHE A 198 13.43 5.40 5.48
CA PHE A 198 14.45 4.37 5.30
C PHE A 198 15.86 4.86 5.59
N ARG A 199 16.19 6.13 5.30
CA ARG A 199 17.52 6.71 5.60
C ARG A 199 17.82 6.85 7.09
N ALA A 200 16.78 6.95 7.92
CA ALA A 200 16.90 7.13 9.37
C ALA A 200 16.96 5.83 10.16
N LEU A 201 17.00 4.66 9.52
CA LEU A 201 17.01 3.37 10.20
C LEU A 201 18.32 3.16 10.97
N LYS A 202 18.20 2.92 12.28
CA LYS A 202 19.32 2.69 13.20
C LYS A 202 19.44 1.21 13.54
N ASP A 203 20.65 0.65 13.45
CA ASP A 203 20.90 -0.75 13.78
C ASP A 203 20.53 -1.08 15.24
N THR A 204 20.82 -0.16 16.16
CA THR A 204 20.44 -0.30 17.59
C THR A 204 18.95 -0.53 17.81
N GLN A 205 18.08 0.00 16.96
CA GLN A 205 16.63 -0.23 17.06
C GLN A 205 16.26 -1.61 16.48
N ALA A 206 16.92 -2.03 15.41
CA ALA A 206 16.76 -3.38 14.88
C ALA A 206 17.19 -4.43 15.92
N ASP A 207 18.34 -4.24 16.58
CA ASP A 207 18.82 -5.12 17.66
C ASP A 207 17.84 -5.21 18.82
N ARG A 208 17.28 -4.07 19.25
CA ARG A 208 16.22 -4.06 20.27
C ARG A 208 14.98 -4.86 19.88
N ILE A 209 14.61 -4.83 18.60
CA ILE A 209 13.47 -5.62 18.09
C ILE A 209 13.83 -7.10 18.10
N ARG A 210 15.03 -7.50 17.67
CA ARG A 210 15.50 -8.90 17.73
C ARG A 210 15.46 -9.42 19.16
N ALA A 211 16.05 -8.69 20.10
CA ALA A 211 16.05 -9.06 21.52
C ALA A 211 14.64 -9.15 22.11
N ARG A 212 13.76 -8.17 21.80
CA ARG A 212 12.36 -8.18 22.28
C ARG A 212 11.57 -9.39 21.77
N LEU A 213 11.84 -9.83 20.53
CA LEU A 213 11.21 -11.01 19.94
C LEU A 213 11.88 -12.32 20.33
N ALA A 214 13.03 -12.25 21.05
CA ALA A 214 13.88 -13.38 21.40
C ALA A 214 14.34 -14.20 20.18
N VAL A 215 14.72 -13.52 19.10
CA VAL A 215 15.11 -14.15 17.82
C VAL A 215 16.59 -13.94 17.46
N ASP A 216 17.44 -13.65 18.46
CA ASP A 216 18.85 -13.33 18.22
C ASP A 216 19.63 -14.47 17.55
N ASN A 217 19.29 -15.70 17.88
CA ASN A 217 19.92 -16.91 17.33
C ASN A 217 19.04 -17.64 16.28
N GLN A 218 18.02 -16.95 15.74
CA GLN A 218 17.08 -17.55 14.80
C GLN A 218 17.15 -16.87 13.44
N ARG A 219 16.92 -17.66 12.40
CA ARG A 219 16.66 -17.11 11.07
C ARG A 219 15.23 -16.62 10.98
N VAL A 220 15.06 -15.39 10.55
CA VAL A 220 13.77 -14.71 10.53
C VAL A 220 13.23 -14.67 9.10
N VAL A 221 12.04 -15.21 8.89
CA VAL A 221 11.19 -14.96 7.72
C VAL A 221 10.15 -13.90 8.13
N ALA A 222 10.01 -12.83 7.38
CA ALA A 222 9.09 -11.75 7.72
C ALA A 222 7.99 -11.55 6.68
N TYR A 223 6.81 -11.24 7.18
CA TYR A 223 5.70 -10.69 6.40
C TYR A 223 5.23 -9.38 7.04
N VAL A 224 5.15 -8.32 6.24
CA VAL A 224 4.62 -7.02 6.68
C VAL A 224 3.42 -6.65 5.82
N GLY A 225 2.24 -6.54 6.42
CA GLY A 225 1.02 -6.21 5.68
C GLY A 225 -0.27 -6.60 6.38
N SER A 226 -1.37 -6.53 5.65
CA SER A 226 -2.69 -6.94 6.15
C SER A 226 -2.74 -8.45 6.38
N LEU A 227 -3.24 -8.87 7.54
CA LEU A 227 -3.41 -10.28 7.90
C LEU A 227 -4.79 -10.74 7.43
N THR A 228 -4.87 -11.10 6.14
CA THR A 228 -6.11 -11.58 5.50
C THR A 228 -5.84 -12.75 4.57
N PHE A 229 -6.84 -13.60 4.38
CA PHE A 229 -6.82 -14.68 3.40
C PHE A 229 -7.02 -14.12 1.99
N VAL A 230 -8.05 -13.31 1.84
CA VAL A 230 -8.35 -12.67 0.57
C VAL A 230 -7.32 -11.58 0.27
N ASN A 231 -6.80 -11.57 -0.94
CA ASN A 231 -5.84 -10.61 -1.47
C ASN A 231 -4.41 -10.67 -0.89
N HIS A 232 -4.18 -11.31 0.27
CA HIS A 232 -2.87 -11.33 0.91
C HIS A 232 -2.33 -12.72 1.20
N ARG A 233 -3.15 -13.75 1.08
CA ARG A 233 -2.80 -15.18 1.18
C ARG A 233 -1.84 -15.53 2.32
N VAL A 234 -2.06 -14.92 3.50
CA VAL A 234 -1.24 -15.23 4.69
C VAL A 234 -1.45 -16.68 5.17
N ASP A 235 -2.59 -17.29 4.82
CA ASP A 235 -2.85 -18.71 4.97
C ASP A 235 -1.88 -19.58 4.17
N LEU A 236 -1.66 -19.24 2.90
CA LEU A 236 -0.67 -19.89 2.03
C LEU A 236 0.75 -19.79 2.61
N LEU A 237 1.08 -18.62 3.19
CA LEU A 237 2.38 -18.44 3.86
C LEU A 237 2.53 -19.33 5.07
N LEU A 238 1.49 -19.50 5.91
CA LEU A 238 1.55 -20.40 7.06
C LEU A 238 1.75 -21.85 6.63
N ASP A 239 1.03 -22.29 5.57
CA ASP A 239 1.20 -23.64 5.03
C ASP A 239 2.60 -23.88 4.47
N ALA A 240 3.12 -22.92 3.72
CA ALA A 240 4.49 -22.97 3.21
C ALA A 240 5.52 -22.95 4.35
N PHE A 241 5.29 -22.14 5.39
CA PHE A 241 6.18 -22.07 6.53
C PHE A 241 6.18 -23.37 7.36
N ALA A 242 5.09 -24.12 7.39
CA ALA A 242 5.08 -25.46 8.02
C ALA A 242 6.10 -26.40 7.34
N LEU A 243 6.20 -26.35 6.01
CA LEU A 243 7.22 -27.12 5.27
C LEU A 243 8.64 -26.61 5.57
N VAL A 244 8.83 -25.31 5.64
CA VAL A 244 10.11 -24.69 6.00
C VAL A 244 10.53 -25.09 7.41
N ALA A 245 9.61 -25.02 8.38
CA ALA A 245 9.87 -25.35 9.77
C ALA A 245 10.21 -26.84 10.00
N ALA A 246 9.70 -27.73 9.17
CA ALA A 246 10.05 -29.15 9.18
C ALA A 246 11.51 -29.41 8.77
N GLU A 247 12.08 -28.58 7.89
CA GLU A 247 13.46 -28.73 7.42
C GLU A 247 14.47 -27.87 8.21
N CYS A 248 14.03 -26.78 8.83
CA CYS A 248 14.88 -25.83 9.54
C CYS A 248 14.39 -25.63 10.97
N SER A 249 15.14 -26.12 11.97
CA SER A 249 14.75 -26.02 13.38
C SER A 249 14.96 -24.64 13.98
N ASP A 250 15.79 -23.79 13.39
CA ASP A 250 16.23 -22.47 13.86
C ASP A 250 15.53 -21.30 13.14
N VAL A 251 14.40 -21.53 12.44
CA VAL A 251 13.67 -20.49 11.71
C VAL A 251 12.38 -20.08 12.43
N VAL A 252 12.05 -18.80 12.40
CA VAL A 252 10.79 -18.24 12.88
C VAL A 252 10.13 -17.39 11.80
N LEU A 253 8.79 -17.36 11.81
CA LEU A 253 7.99 -16.46 10.98
C LEU A 253 7.49 -15.30 11.82
N VAL A 254 7.80 -14.09 11.40
CA VAL A 254 7.35 -12.84 12.04
C VAL A 254 6.27 -12.19 11.17
N LEU A 255 5.04 -12.17 11.67
CA LEU A 255 3.87 -11.57 11.01
C LEU A 255 3.59 -10.19 11.62
N VAL A 256 3.82 -9.14 10.84
CA VAL A 256 3.65 -7.75 11.25
C VAL A 256 2.45 -7.13 10.53
N GLY A 257 1.46 -6.73 11.30
CA GLY A 257 0.26 -6.11 10.79
C GLY A 257 -1.00 -6.54 11.52
N ALA A 258 -2.14 -6.06 11.05
CA ALA A 258 -3.45 -6.45 11.53
C ALA A 258 -4.35 -6.79 10.34
N GLY A 259 -5.45 -7.50 10.59
CA GLY A 259 -6.40 -7.86 9.54
C GLY A 259 -7.59 -8.62 10.10
N ALA A 260 -8.62 -8.77 9.27
CA ALA A 260 -9.86 -9.42 9.67
C ALA A 260 -9.65 -10.88 10.09
N ASP A 261 -8.65 -11.54 9.47
CA ASP A 261 -8.44 -12.98 9.64
C ASP A 261 -7.29 -13.29 10.63
N ALA A 262 -6.78 -12.26 11.36
CA ALA A 262 -5.64 -12.43 12.27
C ALA A 262 -5.88 -13.51 13.35
N GLN A 263 -7.09 -13.64 13.88
CA GLN A 263 -7.43 -14.65 14.88
C GLN A 263 -7.48 -16.05 14.24
N GLU A 264 -8.03 -16.17 13.05
CA GLU A 264 -8.12 -17.45 12.34
C GLU A 264 -6.73 -17.93 11.90
N LEU A 265 -5.85 -17.00 11.50
CA LEU A 265 -4.44 -17.29 11.21
C LEU A 265 -3.69 -17.82 12.45
N ARG A 266 -3.98 -17.31 13.66
CA ARG A 266 -3.41 -17.88 14.91
C ARG A 266 -3.86 -19.31 15.15
N VAL A 267 -5.16 -19.57 15.04
CA VAL A 267 -5.70 -20.92 15.16
C VAL A 267 -5.11 -21.86 14.09
N ARG A 268 -4.91 -21.37 12.87
CA ARG A 268 -4.25 -22.16 11.81
C ARG A 268 -2.80 -22.48 12.18
N ALA A 269 -2.03 -21.52 12.68
CA ALA A 269 -0.65 -21.75 13.11
C ALA A 269 -0.57 -22.80 14.24
N GLU A 270 -1.48 -22.75 15.22
CA GLU A 270 -1.61 -23.77 16.28
C GLU A 270 -1.89 -25.17 15.72
N ARG A 271 -2.86 -25.29 14.78
CA ARG A 271 -3.19 -26.56 14.12
C ARG A 271 -2.04 -27.16 13.31
N LEU A 272 -1.18 -26.30 12.75
CA LEU A 272 0.02 -26.70 12.02
C LEU A 272 1.21 -27.02 12.94
N GLY A 273 1.04 -26.91 14.27
CA GLY A 273 2.12 -27.13 15.24
C GLY A 273 3.18 -26.03 15.23
N LEU A 274 2.81 -24.81 14.84
CA LEU A 274 3.72 -23.68 14.68
C LEU A 274 3.59 -22.62 15.77
N ALA A 275 2.87 -22.90 16.88
CA ALA A 275 2.57 -21.93 17.93
C ALA A 275 3.83 -21.20 18.46
N ASP A 276 4.93 -21.93 18.63
CA ASP A 276 6.23 -21.40 19.13
C ASP A 276 7.16 -20.88 18.01
N ARG A 277 6.73 -20.98 16.76
CA ARG A 277 7.54 -20.66 15.59
C ARG A 277 6.96 -19.49 14.77
N VAL A 278 5.76 -19.03 15.09
CA VAL A 278 5.08 -17.89 14.42
C VAL A 278 4.80 -16.79 15.42
N ILE A 279 5.43 -15.65 15.21
CA ILE A 279 5.29 -14.48 16.07
C ILE A 279 4.34 -13.48 15.42
N PHE A 280 3.17 -13.28 16.03
CA PHE A 280 2.20 -12.28 15.61
C PHE A 280 2.46 -10.97 16.35
N VAL A 281 3.09 -10.00 15.68
CA VAL A 281 3.46 -8.71 16.27
C VAL A 281 2.27 -7.78 16.47
N GLY A 282 1.26 -7.88 15.58
CA GLY A 282 0.15 -6.94 15.51
C GLY A 282 0.49 -5.71 14.68
N TYR A 283 -0.38 -4.69 14.74
CA TYR A 283 -0.14 -3.43 14.06
C TYR A 283 1.05 -2.68 14.65
N VAL A 284 1.89 -2.16 13.78
CA VAL A 284 2.98 -1.24 14.14
C VAL A 284 2.89 0.03 13.29
N PRO A 285 3.31 1.19 13.81
CA PRO A 285 3.38 2.42 13.01
C PRO A 285 4.26 2.24 11.77
N PRO A 286 3.97 2.93 10.67
CA PRO A 286 4.76 2.86 9.43
C PRO A 286 6.25 3.20 9.61
N SER A 287 6.58 4.04 10.59
CA SER A 287 7.98 4.37 10.95
C SER A 287 8.75 3.21 11.59
N ILE A 288 8.04 2.20 12.09
CA ILE A 288 8.63 1.04 12.79
C ILE A 288 8.64 -0.20 11.88
N SER A 289 7.71 -0.32 10.94
CA SER A 289 7.60 -1.50 10.08
C SER A 289 8.90 -1.85 9.32
N PRO A 290 9.73 -0.89 8.83
CA PRO A 290 10.96 -1.22 8.13
C PRO A 290 11.99 -2.00 8.97
N TYR A 291 11.97 -1.83 10.28
CA TYR A 291 12.90 -2.55 11.15
C TYR A 291 12.62 -4.05 11.20
N TYR A 292 11.35 -4.46 11.06
CA TYR A 292 11.00 -5.88 10.98
C TYR A 292 11.46 -6.52 9.67
N LEU A 293 11.48 -5.75 8.58
CA LEU A 293 12.09 -6.19 7.33
C LEU A 293 13.60 -6.26 7.46
N LYS A 294 14.22 -5.25 8.09
CA LYS A 294 15.69 -5.17 8.28
C LYS A 294 16.25 -6.34 9.13
N ILE A 295 15.51 -6.85 10.11
CA ILE A 295 15.93 -8.01 10.90
C ILE A 295 15.69 -9.35 10.20
N ALA A 296 14.95 -9.37 9.10
CA ALA A 296 14.59 -10.59 8.40
C ALA A 296 15.73 -11.06 7.47
N HIS A 297 15.88 -12.37 7.34
CA HIS A 297 16.74 -13.00 6.35
C HIS A 297 16.03 -13.08 5.00
N VAL A 298 14.70 -13.24 5.04
CA VAL A 298 13.82 -13.35 3.87
C VAL A 298 12.50 -12.65 4.17
N SER A 299 11.98 -11.84 3.27
CA SER A 299 10.62 -11.35 3.31
C SER A 299 9.74 -12.09 2.28
N VAL A 300 8.42 -12.07 2.48
CA VAL A 300 7.52 -12.87 1.63
C VAL A 300 6.33 -12.04 1.16
N ASP A 301 5.97 -12.17 -0.13
CA ASP A 301 4.72 -11.67 -0.71
C ASP A 301 3.91 -12.82 -1.31
N PRO A 302 3.14 -13.57 -0.46
CA PRO A 302 2.31 -14.68 -0.91
C PRO A 302 1.11 -14.14 -1.67
N VAL A 303 0.81 -14.71 -2.83
CA VAL A 303 -0.22 -14.20 -3.72
C VAL A 303 -0.73 -15.29 -4.67
N ASP A 304 -2.02 -15.20 -5.03
CA ASP A 304 -2.58 -15.93 -6.18
C ASP A 304 -2.45 -15.09 -7.46
N ASP A 305 -2.61 -15.71 -8.62
CA ASP A 305 -2.69 -15.01 -9.88
C ASP A 305 -4.15 -14.65 -10.19
N ASP A 306 -4.56 -13.45 -9.76
CA ASP A 306 -5.87 -12.89 -10.07
C ASP A 306 -5.78 -11.40 -10.47
N ALA A 307 -6.90 -10.84 -10.88
CA ALA A 307 -6.96 -9.46 -11.34
C ALA A 307 -6.60 -8.44 -10.24
N VAL A 308 -6.88 -8.75 -8.96
CA VAL A 308 -6.53 -7.88 -7.84
C VAL A 308 -5.03 -7.89 -7.58
N ALA A 309 -4.42 -9.08 -7.63
CA ALA A 309 -2.97 -9.24 -7.48
C ALA A 309 -2.18 -8.59 -8.62
N ARG A 310 -2.69 -8.70 -9.86
CA ARG A 310 -2.11 -8.04 -11.06
C ARG A 310 -2.25 -6.52 -11.01
N ALA A 311 -3.35 -6.00 -10.43
CA ALA A 311 -3.58 -4.57 -10.28
C ALA A 311 -2.79 -3.93 -9.12
N ARG A 312 -2.08 -4.73 -8.33
CA ARG A 312 -1.40 -4.26 -7.12
C ARG A 312 0.10 -4.10 -7.31
N SER A 313 0.60 -2.93 -6.91
CA SER A 313 2.03 -2.64 -6.75
C SER A 313 2.39 -2.74 -5.25
N PRO A 314 2.89 -3.89 -4.75
CA PRO A 314 2.94 -4.17 -3.31
C PRO A 314 4.07 -3.43 -2.59
N LEU A 315 3.72 -2.46 -1.73
CA LEU A 315 4.66 -1.65 -0.94
C LEU A 315 5.72 -2.49 -0.20
N LYS A 316 5.33 -3.65 0.35
CA LYS A 316 6.26 -4.52 1.10
C LYS A 316 7.46 -4.99 0.28
N ILE A 317 7.31 -5.18 -1.04
CA ILE A 317 8.43 -5.55 -1.91
C ILE A 317 9.43 -4.41 -1.99
N PHE A 318 8.96 -3.19 -2.29
CA PHE A 318 9.82 -1.99 -2.34
C PHE A 318 10.49 -1.70 -1.01
N GLU A 319 9.75 -1.81 0.09
CA GLU A 319 10.26 -1.62 1.45
C GLU A 319 11.31 -2.67 1.84
N SER A 320 11.12 -3.94 1.44
CA SER A 320 12.11 -5.00 1.63
C SER A 320 13.38 -4.74 0.83
N MET A 321 13.24 -4.36 -0.44
CA MET A 321 14.38 -3.99 -1.29
C MET A 321 15.17 -2.83 -0.68
N ALA A 322 14.49 -1.82 -0.14
CA ALA A 322 15.12 -0.63 0.45
C ALA A 322 15.95 -0.92 1.72
N VAL A 323 15.72 -2.03 2.39
CA VAL A 323 16.53 -2.49 3.55
C VAL A 323 17.48 -3.64 3.21
N GLY A 324 17.54 -4.03 1.94
CA GLY A 324 18.39 -5.13 1.48
C GLY A 324 17.89 -6.50 1.94
N THR A 325 16.61 -6.69 2.14
CA THR A 325 16.04 -7.99 2.50
C THR A 325 15.46 -8.65 1.24
N PRO A 326 16.01 -9.79 0.78
CA PRO A 326 15.49 -10.50 -0.37
C PRO A 326 14.04 -10.94 -0.17
N VAL A 327 13.27 -10.86 -1.25
CA VAL A 327 11.85 -11.19 -1.25
C VAL A 327 11.62 -12.51 -1.98
N VAL A 328 10.79 -13.40 -1.42
CA VAL A 328 10.17 -14.50 -2.18
C VAL A 328 8.73 -14.08 -2.49
N ALA A 329 8.40 -13.93 -3.77
CA ALA A 329 7.10 -13.43 -4.23
C ALA A 329 6.51 -14.33 -5.32
N GLY A 330 5.18 -14.41 -5.37
CA GLY A 330 4.51 -15.02 -6.53
C GLY A 330 4.75 -14.20 -7.81
N ASP A 331 5.02 -14.87 -8.92
CA ASP A 331 5.30 -14.25 -10.23
C ASP A 331 4.01 -13.74 -10.87
N VAL A 332 3.49 -12.60 -10.40
CA VAL A 332 2.22 -12.00 -10.82
C VAL A 332 2.36 -10.50 -11.03
N GLY A 333 1.72 -9.99 -12.08
CA GLY A 333 1.73 -8.56 -12.42
C GLY A 333 3.15 -8.04 -12.62
N ASP A 334 3.43 -6.85 -12.14
CA ASP A 334 4.72 -6.19 -12.36
C ASP A 334 5.84 -6.65 -11.40
N ARG A 335 5.61 -7.68 -10.56
CA ARG A 335 6.62 -8.18 -9.60
C ARG A 335 7.92 -8.62 -10.27
N ARG A 336 7.82 -9.19 -11.47
CA ARG A 336 8.99 -9.59 -12.27
C ARG A 336 9.85 -8.38 -12.62
N GLU A 337 9.25 -7.29 -13.06
CA GLU A 337 9.96 -6.02 -13.36
C GLU A 337 10.53 -5.38 -12.10
N ILE A 338 9.72 -5.34 -11.02
CA ILE A 338 10.13 -4.77 -9.73
C ILE A 338 11.35 -5.50 -9.18
N LEU A 339 11.36 -6.83 -9.23
CA LEU A 339 12.44 -7.69 -8.74
C LEU A 339 13.55 -7.94 -9.78
N ALA A 340 13.64 -7.10 -10.81
CA ALA A 340 14.69 -7.15 -11.83
C ALA A 340 14.86 -8.56 -12.44
N ASP A 341 13.76 -9.16 -12.90
CA ASP A 341 13.70 -10.51 -13.48
C ASP A 341 14.22 -11.63 -12.54
N GLY A 342 13.93 -11.49 -11.25
CA GLY A 342 14.33 -12.47 -10.23
C GLY A 342 15.74 -12.29 -9.66
N ARG A 343 16.45 -11.21 -10.06
CA ARG A 343 17.80 -10.93 -9.51
C ARG A 343 17.75 -10.23 -8.15
N ALA A 344 16.70 -9.44 -7.88
CA ALA A 344 16.49 -8.71 -6.63
C ALA A 344 15.50 -9.40 -5.67
N GLY A 345 15.08 -10.63 -5.97
CA GLY A 345 14.17 -11.46 -5.19
C GLY A 345 13.76 -12.70 -5.98
N LEU A 346 13.36 -13.77 -5.31
CA LEU A 346 12.93 -15.00 -5.98
C LEU A 346 11.46 -14.89 -6.41
N LEU A 347 11.19 -15.28 -7.65
CA LEU A 347 9.86 -15.41 -8.21
C LEU A 347 9.44 -16.87 -8.22
N VAL A 348 8.29 -17.18 -7.63
CA VAL A 348 7.75 -18.53 -7.52
C VAL A 348 6.38 -18.63 -8.17
N ALA A 349 5.92 -19.83 -8.47
CA ALA A 349 4.56 -20.04 -8.99
C ALA A 349 3.53 -19.49 -7.98
N PRO A 350 2.59 -18.62 -8.42
CA PRO A 350 1.58 -18.03 -7.54
C PRO A 350 0.62 -19.10 -7.01
N GLY A 351 0.18 -18.96 -5.77
CA GLY A 351 -0.72 -19.90 -5.11
C GLY A 351 -0.11 -21.28 -4.79
N ASP A 352 1.14 -21.51 -5.14
CA ASP A 352 1.83 -22.79 -4.89
C ASP A 352 2.60 -22.76 -3.56
N CYS A 353 2.05 -23.46 -2.59
CA CYS A 353 2.61 -23.60 -1.24
C CYS A 353 4.02 -24.22 -1.25
N LYS A 354 4.25 -25.23 -2.08
CA LYS A 354 5.56 -25.91 -2.16
C LYS A 354 6.60 -25.04 -2.83
N ALA A 355 6.24 -24.37 -3.92
CA ALA A 355 7.12 -23.42 -4.60
C ALA A 355 7.53 -22.28 -3.66
N LEU A 356 6.56 -21.75 -2.87
CA LEU A 356 6.85 -20.72 -1.87
C LEU A 356 7.80 -21.21 -0.78
N ALA A 357 7.57 -22.42 -0.24
CA ALA A 357 8.44 -23.05 0.75
C ALA A 357 9.86 -23.31 0.19
N CYS A 358 9.97 -23.83 -1.03
CA CYS A 358 11.25 -24.04 -1.69
C CYS A 358 12.04 -22.75 -1.87
N GLY A 359 11.39 -21.64 -2.32
CA GLY A 359 12.05 -20.36 -2.45
C GLY A 359 12.53 -19.79 -1.13
N ILE A 360 11.75 -19.94 -0.06
CA ILE A 360 12.18 -19.53 1.30
C ILE A 360 13.38 -20.36 1.76
N LEU A 361 13.32 -21.70 1.62
CA LEU A 361 14.41 -22.60 2.00
C LEU A 361 15.69 -22.34 1.22
N GLU A 362 15.59 -22.05 -0.05
CA GLU A 362 16.71 -21.71 -0.91
C GLU A 362 17.49 -20.51 -0.36
N LEU A 363 16.82 -19.41 -0.04
CA LEU A 363 17.46 -18.22 0.52
C LEU A 363 17.93 -18.40 1.97
N LEU A 364 17.30 -19.28 2.74
CA LEU A 364 17.74 -19.57 4.10
C LEU A 364 18.98 -20.47 4.13
N LYS A 365 19.15 -21.38 3.18
CA LYS A 365 20.26 -22.35 3.13
C LYS A 365 21.48 -21.82 2.37
N ASP A 366 21.28 -20.96 1.37
CA ASP A 366 22.34 -20.38 0.52
C ASP A 366 22.58 -18.92 0.93
N GLU A 367 23.59 -18.72 1.78
CA GLU A 367 23.97 -17.39 2.28
C GLU A 367 24.54 -16.51 1.17
N ASP A 368 25.40 -17.05 0.33
CA ASP A 368 26.04 -16.29 -0.75
C ASP A 368 24.99 -15.75 -1.73
N LYS A 369 24.02 -16.59 -2.10
CA LYS A 369 22.89 -16.19 -2.92
C LYS A 369 22.04 -15.12 -2.24
N ARG A 370 21.74 -15.29 -0.95
CA ARG A 370 20.96 -14.35 -0.16
C ARG A 370 21.64 -12.98 -0.10
N VAL A 371 22.96 -12.94 0.18
CA VAL A 371 23.74 -11.70 0.25
C VAL A 371 23.81 -11.03 -1.12
N SER A 372 24.14 -11.76 -2.18
CA SER A 372 24.18 -11.22 -3.55
C SER A 372 22.81 -10.64 -3.96
N MET A 373 21.72 -11.35 -3.63
CA MET A 373 20.37 -10.88 -3.94
C MET A 373 19.97 -9.64 -3.12
N ALA A 374 20.46 -9.52 -1.88
CA ALA A 374 20.26 -8.34 -1.04
C ALA A 374 20.93 -7.09 -1.64
N GLU A 375 22.15 -7.22 -2.13
CA GLU A 375 22.87 -6.15 -2.83
C GLU A 375 22.15 -5.73 -4.11
N MET A 376 21.68 -6.69 -4.90
CA MET A 376 20.88 -6.42 -6.11
C MET A 376 19.56 -5.74 -5.76
N ALA A 377 18.89 -6.13 -4.67
CA ALA A 377 17.66 -5.51 -4.21
C ALA A 377 17.87 -4.04 -3.82
N LEU A 378 18.92 -3.74 -3.05
CA LEU A 378 19.30 -2.37 -2.71
C LEU A 378 19.53 -1.52 -3.97
N GLY A 379 20.35 -1.99 -4.90
CA GLY A 379 20.63 -1.28 -6.15
C GLY A 379 19.37 -1.07 -6.99
N ALA A 380 18.53 -2.10 -7.13
CA ALA A 380 17.28 -2.00 -7.89
C ALA A 380 16.23 -1.09 -7.22
N SER A 381 16.29 -0.89 -5.90
CA SER A 381 15.37 -0.03 -5.16
C SER A 381 15.55 1.46 -5.47
N GLU A 382 16.73 1.90 -5.90
CA GLU A 382 17.08 3.31 -6.11
C GLU A 382 16.11 4.04 -7.07
N LYS A 383 15.66 3.37 -8.12
CA LYS A 383 14.70 3.94 -9.08
C LYS A 383 13.27 4.10 -8.52
N TYR A 384 12.97 3.46 -7.39
CA TYR A 384 11.64 3.47 -6.78
C TYR A 384 11.49 4.45 -5.61
N TYR A 385 12.49 5.25 -5.29
CA TYR A 385 12.31 6.32 -4.32
C TYR A 385 11.42 7.44 -4.89
N TRP A 386 10.55 8.01 -4.06
CA TRP A 386 9.61 9.03 -4.49
C TRP A 386 10.28 10.28 -5.09
N HIS A 387 11.47 10.65 -4.64
CA HIS A 387 12.22 11.76 -5.26
C HIS A 387 12.68 11.47 -6.71
N VAL A 388 12.69 10.21 -7.12
CA VAL A 388 12.90 9.79 -8.52
C VAL A 388 11.56 9.68 -9.25
N LEU A 389 10.60 8.96 -8.68
CA LEU A 389 9.29 8.69 -9.28
C LEU A 389 8.44 9.93 -9.50
N VAL A 390 8.60 10.97 -8.65
CA VAL A 390 7.84 12.21 -8.79
C VAL A 390 8.10 12.90 -10.12
N LYS A 391 9.30 12.74 -10.71
CA LYS A 391 9.66 13.29 -12.02
C LYS A 391 8.84 12.65 -13.15
N GLU A 392 8.53 11.38 -13.00
CA GLU A 392 7.62 10.67 -13.91
C GLU A 392 6.17 11.08 -13.63
N PHE A 393 5.79 11.13 -12.36
CA PHE A 393 4.43 11.49 -11.94
C PHE A 393 3.99 12.85 -12.47
N VAL A 394 4.83 13.89 -12.39
CA VAL A 394 4.46 15.25 -12.85
C VAL A 394 4.20 15.34 -14.35
N LYS A 395 4.60 14.35 -15.14
CA LYS A 395 4.29 14.31 -16.58
C LYS A 395 2.79 14.28 -16.82
N VAL A 396 1.99 13.74 -15.88
CA VAL A 396 0.53 13.71 -16.00
C VAL A 396 -0.07 15.12 -16.12
N TYR A 397 0.55 16.12 -15.51
CA TYR A 397 0.09 17.51 -15.56
C TYR A 397 0.48 18.26 -16.85
N ASN A 398 1.36 17.68 -17.65
CA ASN A 398 1.90 18.28 -18.88
C ASN A 398 1.48 17.48 -20.13
N LEU A 399 0.45 16.64 -20.03
CA LEU A 399 -0.04 15.86 -21.16
C LEU A 399 -0.78 16.75 -22.18
N PRO A 400 -0.65 16.46 -23.49
CA PRO A 400 -1.29 17.23 -24.56
C PRO A 400 -2.82 17.01 -24.64
#